data_b54334291df5f022b637bcd401f8cb19
#
_entry.id   b54334291df5f022b637bcd401f8cb19
#
_cell.length_a   1.000
_cell.length_b   1.000
_cell.length_c   1.000
_cell.angle_alpha   90.00
_cell.angle_beta   90.00
_cell.angle_gamma   90.00
#
_symmetry.space_group_name_H-M   'P 1'
#
loop_
_entity.id
_entity.type
_entity.pdbx_description
1 polymer ?
#
loop_
_entity_poly.entity_id
_entity_poly.type
_entity_poly.pdbx_seq_one_letter_code
_entity_poly.pdbx_strand_id
1 'polypeptide(L)'
;YHMIFQSKAMVYTMLAFPTISFVTYGVGYWTAPLLMRLHDVSATEVGMYIGLGSALGGLLGVTLGGVMGDKFKQRHPAGRLLVGYIAVFGTAPLVLWMVYTESLYMAFALNFVHHLFSAAWPGIPPSTAADLVLPRMRAVAGAYYILINTMLGLAMGPYMMGQLSDTFASTGMDSAESLRAAIACTLLIFIATLILLTLAWKHLPKDEASRLERARALGEDVEEVAA
;
A
#
# COMPACT_ATOMS: atom_id res chain seq x y z
N TYR A 1 14.54 21.07 0.61
CA TYR A 1 13.77 20.08 1.38
C TYR A 1 12.42 20.63 1.84
N HIS A 2 12.32 21.91 2.26
CA HIS A 2 11.06 22.50 2.75
C HIS A 2 9.90 22.36 1.76
N MET A 3 10.13 22.49 0.46
CA MET A 3 9.09 22.38 -0.57
C MET A 3 8.32 21.05 -0.53
N ILE A 4 9.00 19.94 -0.19
CA ILE A 4 8.40 18.59 -0.12
C ILE A 4 7.33 18.56 0.97
N PHE A 5 7.64 19.07 2.17
CA PHE A 5 6.74 19.01 3.34
C PHE A 5 5.74 20.16 3.42
N GLN A 6 5.88 21.20 2.59
CA GLN A 6 4.87 22.26 2.48
C GLN A 6 3.60 21.80 1.74
N SER A 7 3.71 20.80 0.87
CA SER A 7 2.55 20.23 0.20
C SER A 7 1.79 19.29 1.12
N LYS A 8 0.57 19.66 1.49
CA LYS A 8 -0.33 18.80 2.28
C LYS A 8 -0.65 17.50 1.54
N ALA A 9 -0.87 17.59 0.21
CA ALA A 9 -1.09 16.42 -0.62
C ALA A 9 0.09 15.46 -0.59
N MET A 10 1.33 15.97 -0.61
CA MET A 10 2.55 15.16 -0.47
C MET A 10 2.57 14.44 0.87
N VAL A 11 2.38 15.14 1.98
CA VAL A 11 2.41 14.56 3.33
C VAL A 11 1.34 13.48 3.48
N TYR A 12 0.09 13.78 3.06
CA TYR A 12 -0.99 12.78 3.15
C TYR A 12 -0.73 11.56 2.24
N THR A 13 -0.17 11.75 1.05
CA THR A 13 0.22 10.64 0.17
C THR A 13 1.35 9.81 0.78
N MET A 14 2.38 10.47 1.33
CA MET A 14 3.51 9.81 2.01
C MET A 14 3.11 9.06 3.29
N LEU A 15 1.95 9.33 3.87
CA LEU A 15 1.41 8.59 5.01
C LEU A 15 0.38 7.53 4.58
N ALA A 16 -0.46 7.81 3.58
CA ALA A 16 -1.51 6.90 3.14
C ALA A 16 -0.98 5.59 2.55
N PHE A 17 0.00 5.66 1.66
CA PHE A 17 0.50 4.46 0.98
C PHE A 17 1.35 3.55 1.87
N PRO A 18 2.17 4.05 2.81
CA PRO A 18 2.78 3.20 3.83
C PRO A 18 1.79 2.45 4.72
N THR A 19 0.58 2.97 4.97
CA THR A 19 -0.44 2.20 5.69
C THR A 19 -1.03 1.06 4.82
N ILE A 20 -1.14 1.24 3.50
CA ILE A 20 -1.45 0.12 2.59
C ILE A 20 -0.30 -0.91 2.62
N SER A 21 0.93 -0.43 2.53
CA SER A 21 2.14 -1.24 2.61
C SER A 21 2.21 -2.07 3.90
N PHE A 22 1.88 -1.46 5.04
CA PHE A 22 1.82 -2.10 6.34
C PHE A 22 0.90 -3.34 6.31
N VAL A 23 -0.31 -3.18 5.83
CA VAL A 23 -1.27 -4.28 5.73
C VAL A 23 -0.82 -5.33 4.72
N THR A 24 -0.45 -4.90 3.51
CA THR A 24 -0.13 -5.84 2.42
C THR A 24 1.14 -6.65 2.69
N TYR A 25 2.19 -6.06 3.25
CA TYR A 25 3.41 -6.80 3.65
C TYR A 25 3.15 -7.68 4.88
N GLY A 26 2.36 -7.21 5.84
CA GLY A 26 1.96 -8.02 6.99
C GLY A 26 1.19 -9.27 6.55
N VAL A 27 0.14 -9.11 5.74
CA VAL A 27 -0.64 -10.21 5.17
C VAL A 27 0.24 -11.13 4.34
N GLY A 28 1.06 -10.58 3.43
CA GLY A 28 1.95 -11.37 2.58
C GLY A 28 2.92 -12.25 3.38
N TYR A 29 3.47 -11.74 4.48
CA TYR A 29 4.38 -12.48 5.36
C TYR A 29 3.65 -13.59 6.13
N TRP A 30 2.47 -13.30 6.69
CA TRP A 30 1.78 -14.20 7.61
C TRP A 30 0.79 -15.18 6.95
N THR A 31 0.46 -15.00 5.66
CA THR A 31 -0.46 -15.90 4.94
C THR A 31 0.06 -17.34 4.89
N ALA A 32 1.34 -17.55 4.54
CA ALA A 32 1.90 -18.89 4.47
C ALA A 32 1.92 -19.58 5.85
N PRO A 33 2.43 -18.96 6.94
CA PRO A 33 2.32 -19.51 8.28
C PRO A 33 0.88 -19.82 8.73
N LEU A 34 -0.08 -18.97 8.37
CA LEU A 34 -1.49 -19.20 8.69
C LEU A 34 -2.02 -20.47 8.00
N LEU A 35 -1.79 -20.60 6.69
CA LEU A 35 -2.29 -21.77 5.94
C LEU A 35 -1.64 -23.07 6.39
N MET A 36 -0.35 -23.04 6.75
CA MET A 36 0.33 -24.21 7.33
C MET A 36 -0.29 -24.63 8.67
N ARG A 37 -0.69 -23.67 9.52
CA ARG A 37 -1.34 -23.96 10.81
C ARG A 37 -2.77 -24.48 10.64
N LEU A 38 -3.50 -24.00 9.62
CA LEU A 38 -4.92 -24.36 9.41
C LEU A 38 -5.13 -25.68 8.67
N HIS A 39 -4.21 -26.04 7.75
CA HIS A 39 -4.44 -27.14 6.81
C HIS A 39 -3.40 -28.26 6.93
N ASP A 40 -2.47 -28.18 7.87
CA ASP A 40 -1.39 -29.17 8.09
C ASP A 40 -0.62 -29.52 6.80
N VAL A 41 -0.34 -28.52 5.98
CA VAL A 41 0.35 -28.64 4.70
C VAL A 41 1.83 -28.25 4.80
N SER A 42 2.66 -28.83 3.94
CA SER A 42 4.09 -28.57 3.96
C SER A 42 4.43 -27.15 3.53
N ALA A 43 5.54 -26.60 4.08
CA ALA A 43 6.07 -25.30 3.67
C ALA A 43 6.39 -25.23 2.17
N THR A 44 6.82 -26.33 1.56
CA THR A 44 7.12 -26.43 0.14
C THR A 44 5.85 -26.24 -0.70
N GLU A 45 4.78 -26.92 -0.34
CA GLU A 45 3.50 -26.86 -1.06
C GLU A 45 2.90 -25.45 -0.96
N VAL A 46 2.77 -24.91 0.27
CA VAL A 46 2.28 -23.55 0.47
C VAL A 46 3.16 -22.53 -0.24
N GLY A 47 4.49 -22.65 -0.11
CA GLY A 47 5.44 -21.75 -0.76
C GLY A 47 5.32 -21.73 -2.29
N MET A 48 5.07 -22.88 -2.90
CA MET A 48 4.88 -22.97 -4.34
C MET A 48 3.59 -22.26 -4.80
N TYR A 49 2.45 -22.58 -4.21
CA TYR A 49 1.16 -22.00 -4.62
C TYR A 49 1.05 -20.52 -4.26
N ILE A 50 1.44 -20.15 -3.04
CA ILE A 50 1.45 -18.73 -2.59
C ILE A 50 2.47 -17.95 -3.41
N GLY A 51 3.69 -18.48 -3.63
CA GLY A 51 4.74 -17.81 -4.39
C GLY A 51 4.35 -17.56 -5.84
N LEU A 52 3.84 -18.59 -6.55
CA LEU A 52 3.36 -18.43 -7.91
C LEU A 52 2.17 -17.49 -8.02
N GLY A 53 1.18 -17.64 -7.11
CA GLY A 53 0.02 -16.77 -7.08
C GLY A 53 0.40 -15.30 -6.83
N SER A 54 1.31 -15.06 -5.88
CA SER A 54 1.79 -13.71 -5.56
C SER A 54 2.62 -13.11 -6.70
N ALA A 55 3.48 -13.89 -7.35
CA ALA A 55 4.30 -13.44 -8.47
C ALA A 55 3.43 -13.04 -9.68
N LEU A 56 2.51 -13.90 -10.08
CA LEU A 56 1.61 -13.63 -11.21
C LEU A 56 0.62 -12.52 -10.89
N GLY A 57 -0.04 -12.58 -9.72
CA GLY A 57 -0.97 -11.54 -9.28
C GLY A 57 -0.28 -10.20 -9.10
N GLY A 58 0.93 -10.20 -8.53
CA GLY A 58 1.76 -9.00 -8.37
C GLY A 58 2.17 -8.37 -9.68
N LEU A 59 2.69 -9.16 -10.64
CA LEU A 59 3.06 -8.68 -11.98
C LEU A 59 1.87 -8.01 -12.70
N LEU A 60 0.73 -8.69 -12.71
CA LEU A 60 -0.48 -8.15 -13.30
C LEU A 60 -0.99 -6.92 -12.54
N GLY A 61 -0.96 -6.97 -11.21
CA GLY A 61 -1.40 -5.85 -10.35
C GLY A 61 -0.60 -4.59 -10.58
N VAL A 62 0.74 -4.65 -10.56
CA VAL A 62 1.61 -3.49 -10.82
C VAL A 62 1.36 -2.91 -12.21
N THR A 63 1.25 -3.77 -13.23
CA THR A 63 1.02 -3.35 -14.62
C THR A 63 -0.34 -2.65 -14.76
N LEU A 64 -1.40 -3.30 -14.28
CA LEU A 64 -2.75 -2.73 -14.34
C LEU A 64 -2.87 -1.44 -13.51
N GLY A 65 -2.29 -1.43 -12.32
CA GLY A 65 -2.27 -0.26 -11.44
C GLY A 65 -1.59 0.95 -12.07
N GLY A 66 -0.46 0.75 -12.74
CA GLY A 66 0.22 1.82 -13.50
C GLY A 66 -0.65 2.38 -14.62
N VAL A 67 -1.17 1.51 -15.49
CA VAL A 67 -2.06 1.90 -16.60
C VAL A 67 -3.32 2.61 -16.09
N MET A 68 -3.95 2.10 -15.03
CA MET A 68 -5.13 2.72 -14.44
C MET A 68 -4.80 4.08 -13.82
N GLY A 69 -3.68 4.19 -13.11
CA GLY A 69 -3.22 5.43 -12.50
C GLY A 69 -3.02 6.53 -13.54
N ASP A 70 -2.40 6.23 -14.66
CA ASP A 70 -2.18 7.20 -15.73
C ASP A 70 -3.50 7.59 -16.45
N LYS A 71 -4.39 6.64 -16.71
CA LYS A 71 -5.72 6.93 -17.26
C LYS A 71 -6.57 7.82 -16.34
N PHE A 72 -6.53 7.56 -15.04
CA PHE A 72 -7.26 8.37 -14.07
C PHE A 72 -6.66 9.77 -13.92
N LYS A 73 -5.33 9.90 -13.98
CA LYS A 73 -4.63 11.19 -13.96
C LYS A 73 -5.05 12.08 -15.14
N GLN A 74 -5.26 11.51 -16.33
CA GLN A 74 -5.74 12.26 -17.50
C GLN A 74 -7.12 12.89 -17.28
N ARG A 75 -7.95 12.32 -16.41
CA ARG A 75 -9.29 12.82 -16.12
C ARG A 75 -9.35 13.79 -14.95
N HIS A 76 -8.46 13.64 -13.97
CA HIS A 76 -8.45 14.46 -12.77
C HIS A 76 -7.04 14.52 -12.16
N PRO A 77 -6.55 15.70 -11.70
CA PRO A 77 -5.21 15.83 -11.11
C PRO A 77 -4.92 14.80 -10.01
N ALA A 78 -5.89 14.53 -9.12
CA ALA A 78 -5.75 13.51 -8.07
C ALA A 78 -6.10 12.08 -8.54
N GLY A 79 -6.39 11.86 -9.82
CA GLY A 79 -6.92 10.59 -10.34
C GLY A 79 -6.08 9.37 -9.99
N ARG A 80 -4.75 9.49 -9.96
CA ARG A 80 -3.87 8.37 -9.55
C ARG A 80 -4.20 7.81 -8.17
N LEU A 81 -4.69 8.63 -7.24
CA LEU A 81 -5.04 8.18 -5.89
C LEU A 81 -6.21 7.18 -5.87
N LEU A 82 -7.04 7.12 -6.93
CA LEU A 82 -8.11 6.12 -7.07
C LEU A 82 -7.56 4.68 -7.04
N VAL A 83 -6.34 4.47 -7.52
CA VAL A 83 -5.70 3.15 -7.44
C VAL A 83 -5.48 2.74 -5.98
N GLY A 84 -5.19 3.68 -5.09
CA GLY A 84 -5.11 3.44 -3.64
C GLY A 84 -6.46 2.98 -3.06
N TYR A 85 -7.57 3.61 -3.46
CA TYR A 85 -8.91 3.16 -3.05
C TYR A 85 -9.23 1.76 -3.59
N ILE A 86 -8.91 1.49 -4.87
CA ILE A 86 -9.09 0.17 -5.48
C ILE A 86 -8.27 -0.89 -4.73
N ALA A 87 -7.03 -0.57 -4.37
CA ALA A 87 -6.19 -1.46 -3.58
C ALA A 87 -6.82 -1.78 -2.22
N VAL A 88 -7.32 -0.78 -1.49
CA VAL A 88 -7.96 -0.96 -0.18
C VAL A 88 -9.25 -1.79 -0.28
N PHE A 89 -10.18 -1.36 -1.15
CA PHE A 89 -11.50 -2.03 -1.27
C PHE A 89 -11.40 -3.42 -1.90
N GLY A 90 -10.41 -3.66 -2.77
CA GLY A 90 -10.16 -4.99 -3.31
C GLY A 90 -9.46 -5.91 -2.31
N THR A 91 -8.46 -5.40 -1.58
CA THR A 91 -7.67 -6.20 -0.63
C THR A 91 -8.48 -6.63 0.59
N ALA A 92 -9.21 -5.72 1.25
CA ALA A 92 -9.84 -6.00 2.53
C ALA A 92 -10.82 -7.18 2.51
N PRO A 93 -11.83 -7.24 1.61
CA PRO A 93 -12.77 -8.35 1.59
C PRO A 93 -12.13 -9.67 1.15
N LEU A 94 -11.15 -9.62 0.23
CA LEU A 94 -10.44 -10.81 -0.22
C LEU A 94 -9.57 -11.42 0.88
N VAL A 95 -8.87 -10.60 1.66
CA VAL A 95 -8.08 -11.06 2.81
C VAL A 95 -9.00 -11.65 3.87
N LEU A 96 -10.11 -10.99 4.22
CA LEU A 96 -11.09 -11.56 5.16
C LEU A 96 -11.60 -12.92 4.69
N TRP A 97 -11.98 -13.03 3.44
CA TRP A 97 -12.45 -14.31 2.91
C TRP A 97 -11.33 -15.36 2.92
N MET A 98 -10.11 -14.99 2.53
CA MET A 98 -8.96 -15.88 2.50
C MET A 98 -8.62 -16.46 3.88
N VAL A 99 -8.65 -15.66 4.94
CA VAL A 99 -8.27 -16.10 6.29
C VAL A 99 -9.37 -16.93 6.97
N TYR A 100 -10.64 -16.81 6.54
CA TYR A 100 -11.77 -17.54 7.10
C TYR A 100 -12.27 -18.70 6.23
N THR A 101 -11.72 -18.91 5.03
CA THR A 101 -12.10 -20.08 4.23
C THR A 101 -11.52 -21.37 4.80
N GLU A 102 -12.31 -22.44 4.74
CA GLU A 102 -11.88 -23.79 5.13
C GLU A 102 -11.18 -24.52 3.97
N SER A 103 -11.30 -24.03 2.76
CA SER A 103 -10.73 -24.64 1.56
C SER A 103 -9.35 -24.07 1.24
N LEU A 104 -8.31 -24.91 1.31
CA LEU A 104 -6.95 -24.56 0.96
C LEU A 104 -6.83 -24.02 -0.50
N TYR A 105 -7.49 -24.69 -1.46
CA TYR A 105 -7.47 -24.26 -2.85
C TYR A 105 -8.17 -22.92 -3.06
N MET A 106 -9.24 -22.66 -2.31
CA MET A 106 -9.89 -21.35 -2.32
C MET A 106 -8.96 -20.28 -1.74
N ALA A 107 -8.24 -20.57 -0.66
CA ALA A 107 -7.25 -19.65 -0.10
C ALA A 107 -6.14 -19.30 -1.10
N PHE A 108 -5.64 -20.27 -1.87
CA PHE A 108 -4.66 -20.03 -2.94
C PHE A 108 -5.23 -19.16 -4.06
N ALA A 109 -6.46 -19.43 -4.51
CA ALA A 109 -7.12 -18.62 -5.53
C ALA A 109 -7.35 -17.17 -5.04
N LEU A 110 -7.80 -17.01 -3.81
CA LEU A 110 -7.99 -15.70 -3.18
C LEU A 110 -6.67 -14.96 -2.99
N ASN A 111 -5.58 -15.67 -2.66
CA ASN A 111 -4.25 -15.07 -2.59
C ASN A 111 -3.82 -14.49 -3.95
N PHE A 112 -4.02 -15.20 -5.05
CA PHE A 112 -3.74 -14.67 -6.39
C PHE A 112 -4.54 -13.41 -6.68
N VAL A 113 -5.88 -13.44 -6.47
CA VAL A 113 -6.75 -12.29 -6.73
C VAL A 113 -6.43 -11.11 -5.79
N HIS A 114 -6.14 -11.40 -4.51
CA HIS A 114 -5.68 -10.38 -3.56
C HIS A 114 -4.44 -9.64 -4.07
N HIS A 115 -3.44 -10.38 -4.62
CA HIS A 115 -2.21 -9.76 -5.12
C HIS A 115 -2.42 -8.86 -6.35
N LEU A 116 -3.49 -9.06 -7.15
CA LEU A 116 -3.86 -8.12 -8.20
C LEU A 116 -4.16 -6.72 -7.64
N PHE A 117 -4.88 -6.66 -6.53
CA PHE A 117 -5.25 -5.39 -5.90
C PHE A 117 -4.13 -4.84 -5.01
N SER A 118 -3.51 -5.68 -4.19
CA SER A 118 -2.48 -5.27 -3.24
C SER A 118 -1.19 -4.83 -3.90
N ALA A 119 -0.90 -5.25 -5.13
CA ALA A 119 0.26 -4.84 -5.90
C ALA A 119 -0.02 -3.70 -6.91
N ALA A 120 -1.25 -3.19 -6.99
CA ALA A 120 -1.58 -2.15 -7.98
C ALA A 120 -1.00 -0.76 -7.65
N TRP A 121 -0.73 -0.46 -6.38
CA TRP A 121 -0.43 0.89 -5.90
C TRP A 121 1.04 1.33 -5.92
N PRO A 122 2.10 0.47 -5.95
CA PRO A 122 3.49 0.88 -5.68
C PRO A 122 4.03 1.99 -6.59
N GLY A 123 3.56 2.07 -7.83
CA GLY A 123 3.94 3.14 -8.77
C GLY A 123 3.26 4.50 -8.51
N ILE A 124 2.19 4.53 -7.72
CA ILE A 124 1.36 5.73 -7.55
C ILE A 124 2.02 6.81 -6.69
N PRO A 125 2.57 6.50 -5.48
CA PRO A 125 3.18 7.53 -4.63
C PRO A 125 4.38 8.23 -5.26
N PRO A 126 5.38 7.53 -5.84
CA PRO A 126 6.51 8.20 -6.47
C PRO A 126 6.10 9.05 -7.68
N SER A 127 5.14 8.59 -8.49
CA SER A 127 4.59 9.37 -9.59
C SER A 127 3.86 10.62 -9.11
N THR A 128 3.05 10.50 -8.06
CA THR A 128 2.35 11.64 -7.44
C THR A 128 3.33 12.62 -6.81
N ALA A 129 4.36 12.12 -6.14
CA ALA A 129 5.43 12.95 -5.58
C ALA A 129 6.16 13.75 -6.66
N ALA A 130 6.45 13.13 -7.81
CA ALA A 130 7.09 13.78 -8.94
C ALA A 130 6.27 14.93 -9.55
N ASP A 131 4.93 14.85 -9.48
CA ASP A 131 4.04 15.92 -9.94
C ASP A 131 4.02 17.14 -9.01
N LEU A 132 4.36 16.96 -7.73
CA LEU A 132 4.28 17.98 -6.67
C LEU A 132 5.57 18.76 -6.42
N VAL A 133 6.70 18.33 -7.01
CA VAL A 133 8.01 18.95 -6.84
C VAL A 133 8.67 19.30 -8.18
N LEU A 134 9.74 20.11 -8.13
CA LEU A 134 10.55 20.40 -9.32
C LEU A 134 11.30 19.12 -9.81
N PRO A 135 11.63 19.02 -11.13
CA PRO A 135 12.31 17.86 -11.68
C PRO A 135 13.58 17.44 -10.91
N ARG A 136 14.40 18.41 -10.50
CA ARG A 136 15.63 18.20 -9.71
C ARG A 136 15.39 17.64 -8.30
N MET A 137 14.17 17.79 -7.76
CA MET A 137 13.81 17.32 -6.43
C MET A 137 13.13 15.93 -6.43
N ARG A 138 12.78 15.39 -7.61
CA ARG A 138 12.03 14.12 -7.73
C ARG A 138 12.72 12.95 -7.08
N ALA A 139 14.05 12.82 -7.27
CA ALA A 139 14.83 11.75 -6.67
C ALA A 139 14.81 11.82 -5.12
N VAL A 140 14.92 13.02 -4.56
CA VAL A 140 14.89 13.23 -3.10
C VAL A 140 13.50 12.96 -2.53
N ALA A 141 12.43 13.44 -3.20
CA ALA A 141 11.06 13.14 -2.78
C ALA A 141 10.75 11.64 -2.81
N GLY A 142 11.23 10.95 -3.86
CA GLY A 142 11.14 9.49 -3.95
C GLY A 142 11.91 8.77 -2.85
N ALA A 143 13.12 9.23 -2.50
CA ALA A 143 13.92 8.66 -1.42
C ALA A 143 13.23 8.81 -0.05
N TYR A 144 12.65 9.97 0.26
CA TYR A 144 11.85 10.15 1.48
C TYR A 144 10.64 9.22 1.51
N TYR A 145 9.92 9.09 0.40
CA TYR A 145 8.80 8.17 0.32
C TYR A 145 9.25 6.72 0.57
N ILE A 146 10.32 6.25 -0.09
CA ILE A 146 10.85 4.89 0.10
C ILE A 146 11.25 4.67 1.55
N LEU A 147 11.94 5.63 2.18
CA LEU A 147 12.33 5.54 3.59
C LEU A 147 11.11 5.37 4.51
N ILE A 148 10.11 6.24 4.37
CA ILE A 148 8.89 6.18 5.18
C ILE A 148 8.13 4.87 4.93
N ASN A 149 8.02 4.46 3.66
CA ASN A 149 7.34 3.23 3.29
C ASN A 149 8.04 1.98 3.83
N THR A 150 9.37 1.96 3.81
CA THR A 150 10.16 0.85 4.35
C THR A 150 10.02 0.75 5.87
N MET A 151 10.09 1.88 6.57
CA MET A 151 9.98 1.91 8.04
C MET A 151 8.57 1.57 8.51
N LEU A 152 7.55 2.29 8.03
CA LEU A 152 6.18 2.15 8.50
C LEU A 152 5.47 0.94 7.85
N GLY A 153 5.73 0.65 6.59
CA GLY A 153 5.08 -0.43 5.86
C GLY A 153 5.79 -1.76 6.05
N LEU A 154 6.95 -1.89 5.39
CA LEU A 154 7.65 -3.18 5.27
C LEU A 154 8.20 -3.68 6.62
N ALA A 155 8.78 -2.82 7.45
CA ALA A 155 9.37 -3.25 8.72
C ALA A 155 8.30 -3.44 9.80
N MET A 156 7.40 -2.46 9.97
CA MET A 156 6.42 -2.52 11.07
C MET A 156 5.23 -3.43 10.78
N GLY A 157 4.81 -3.61 9.52
CA GLY A 157 3.64 -4.41 9.15
C GLY A 157 3.70 -5.85 9.68
N PRO A 158 4.65 -6.67 9.23
CA PRO A 158 4.80 -8.05 9.71
C PRO A 158 5.07 -8.14 11.21
N TYR A 159 5.89 -7.22 11.76
CA TYR A 159 6.23 -7.21 13.17
C TYR A 159 5.00 -6.96 14.06
N MET A 160 4.25 -5.89 13.80
CA MET A 160 3.07 -5.53 14.60
C MET A 160 1.95 -6.57 14.48
N MET A 161 1.79 -7.16 13.30
CA MET A 161 0.82 -8.24 13.10
C MET A 161 1.20 -9.49 13.92
N GLY A 162 2.49 -9.85 13.98
CA GLY A 162 2.99 -10.91 14.84
C GLY A 162 2.75 -10.61 16.34
N GLN A 163 3.10 -9.41 16.80
CA GLN A 163 2.87 -8.98 18.19
C GLN A 163 1.38 -8.99 18.55
N LEU A 164 0.51 -8.61 17.63
CA LEU A 164 -0.94 -8.68 17.85
C LEU A 164 -1.42 -10.13 17.95
N SER A 165 -0.89 -11.02 17.11
CA SER A 165 -1.17 -12.47 17.20
C SER A 165 -0.73 -13.04 18.53
N ASP A 166 0.48 -12.71 19.03
CA ASP A 166 1.00 -13.16 20.32
C ASP A 166 0.13 -12.63 21.47
N THR A 167 -0.35 -11.39 21.37
CA THR A 167 -1.28 -10.80 22.35
C THR A 167 -2.59 -11.59 22.40
N PHE A 168 -3.17 -11.94 21.27
CA PHE A 168 -4.39 -12.75 21.23
C PHE A 168 -4.14 -14.17 21.75
N ALA A 169 -3.00 -14.79 21.42
CA ALA A 169 -2.63 -16.10 21.96
C ALA A 169 -2.51 -16.08 23.48
N SER A 170 -2.00 -15.00 24.07
CA SER A 170 -1.91 -14.85 25.54
C SER A 170 -3.26 -14.80 26.26
N THR A 171 -4.36 -14.53 25.53
CA THR A 171 -5.74 -14.60 26.08
C THR A 171 -6.34 -16.01 26.01
N GLY A 172 -5.57 -17.01 25.55
CA GLY A 172 -6.02 -18.41 25.45
C GLY A 172 -6.55 -18.79 24.05
N MET A 173 -6.42 -17.92 23.05
CA MET A 173 -6.75 -18.29 21.66
C MET A 173 -5.75 -19.29 21.12
N ASP A 174 -6.23 -20.23 20.29
CA ASP A 174 -5.36 -21.11 19.51
C ASP A 174 -4.43 -20.35 18.56
N SER A 175 -3.30 -20.94 18.22
CA SER A 175 -2.24 -20.32 17.41
C SER A 175 -2.69 -19.92 16.01
N ALA A 176 -3.60 -20.66 15.37
CA ALA A 176 -4.17 -20.30 14.07
C ALA A 176 -5.23 -19.21 14.19
N GLU A 177 -6.10 -19.32 15.19
CA GLU A 177 -7.16 -18.35 15.51
C GLU A 177 -6.59 -16.98 15.89
N SER A 178 -5.54 -16.94 16.74
CA SER A 178 -4.87 -15.70 17.13
C SER A 178 -4.26 -14.96 15.92
N LEU A 179 -3.64 -15.71 15.01
CA LEU A 179 -3.07 -15.11 13.79
C LEU A 179 -4.16 -14.65 12.82
N ARG A 180 -5.24 -15.41 12.68
CA ARG A 180 -6.42 -15.05 11.88
C ARG A 180 -7.04 -13.74 12.40
N ALA A 181 -7.23 -13.63 13.71
CA ALA A 181 -7.75 -12.43 14.35
C ALA A 181 -6.81 -11.23 14.18
N ALA A 182 -5.50 -11.43 14.30
CA ALA A 182 -4.49 -10.37 14.10
C ALA A 182 -4.53 -9.82 12.67
N ILE A 183 -4.59 -10.69 11.66
CA ILE A 183 -4.72 -10.28 10.26
C ILE A 183 -6.01 -9.48 10.06
N ALA A 184 -7.16 -9.98 10.55
CA ALA A 184 -8.45 -9.30 10.42
C ALA A 184 -8.45 -7.93 11.10
N CYS A 185 -7.93 -7.81 12.32
CA CYS A 185 -7.82 -6.53 13.04
C CYS A 185 -6.91 -5.54 12.32
N THR A 186 -5.84 -6.00 11.69
CA THR A 186 -4.90 -5.13 10.95
C THR A 186 -5.59 -4.43 9.76
N LEU A 187 -6.63 -5.01 9.18
CA LEU A 187 -7.40 -4.37 8.12
C LEU A 187 -8.10 -3.07 8.56
N LEU A 188 -8.31 -2.86 9.86
CA LEU A 188 -8.86 -1.61 10.39
C LEU A 188 -7.97 -0.39 10.08
N ILE A 189 -6.67 -0.59 9.83
CA ILE A 189 -5.74 0.44 9.39
C ILE A 189 -6.20 1.07 8.06
N PHE A 190 -6.92 0.33 7.23
CA PHE A 190 -7.48 0.85 5.98
C PHE A 190 -8.47 2.00 6.19
N ILE A 191 -9.09 2.12 7.37
CA ILE A 191 -9.91 3.29 7.71
C ILE A 191 -9.03 4.55 7.72
N ALA A 192 -7.88 4.50 8.39
CA ALA A 192 -6.92 5.60 8.39
C ALA A 192 -6.39 5.88 6.97
N THR A 193 -6.12 4.83 6.21
CA THR A 193 -5.71 4.94 4.79
C THR A 193 -6.74 5.72 3.97
N LEU A 194 -8.03 5.38 4.07
CA LEU A 194 -9.10 6.05 3.34
C LEU A 194 -9.25 7.53 3.72
N ILE A 195 -9.09 7.84 5.01
CA ILE A 195 -9.06 9.23 5.48
C ILE A 195 -7.90 9.99 4.86
N LEU A 196 -6.69 9.44 4.92
CA LEU A 196 -5.48 10.07 4.37
C LEU A 196 -5.55 10.23 2.85
N LEU A 197 -6.05 9.22 2.10
CA LEU A 197 -6.29 9.33 0.67
C LEU A 197 -7.30 10.41 0.33
N THR A 198 -8.37 10.55 1.13
CA THR A 198 -9.38 11.59 0.93
C THR A 198 -8.82 12.98 1.18
N LEU A 199 -7.98 13.13 2.21
CA LEU A 199 -7.27 14.38 2.47
C LEU A 199 -6.27 14.70 1.35
N ALA A 200 -5.51 13.71 0.88
CA ALA A 200 -4.62 13.86 -0.27
C ALA A 200 -5.40 14.29 -1.53
N TRP A 201 -6.53 13.64 -1.81
CA TRP A 201 -7.41 13.96 -2.95
C TRP A 201 -7.85 15.41 -2.95
N LYS A 202 -8.28 15.93 -1.80
CA LYS A 202 -8.76 17.33 -1.67
C LYS A 202 -7.66 18.36 -1.91
N HIS A 203 -6.44 18.08 -1.47
CA HIS A 203 -5.34 19.05 -1.53
C HIS A 203 -4.53 18.96 -2.83
N LEU A 204 -4.47 17.80 -3.50
CA LEU A 204 -3.59 17.54 -4.61
C LEU A 204 -3.78 18.51 -5.79
N PRO A 205 -5.00 18.83 -6.26
CA PRO A 205 -5.17 19.75 -7.38
C PRO A 205 -4.61 21.15 -7.10
N LYS A 206 -4.80 21.66 -5.88
CA LYS A 206 -4.27 22.97 -5.46
C LYS A 206 -2.76 22.95 -5.32
N ASP A 207 -2.23 21.90 -4.69
CA ASP A 207 -0.80 21.78 -4.43
C ASP A 207 0.00 21.53 -5.73
N GLU A 208 -0.58 20.84 -6.70
CA GLU A 208 0.01 20.68 -8.04
C GLU A 208 0.02 22.00 -8.81
N ALA A 209 -1.10 22.73 -8.84
CA ALA A 209 -1.22 24.02 -9.51
C ALA A 209 -0.27 25.08 -8.93
N SER A 210 -0.12 25.12 -7.60
CA SER A 210 0.76 26.09 -6.90
C SER A 210 2.23 25.64 -6.84
N ARG A 211 2.64 24.58 -7.52
CA ARG A 211 4.00 24.03 -7.46
C ARG A 211 5.08 25.07 -7.77
N LEU A 212 4.93 25.83 -8.85
CA LEU A 212 5.91 26.84 -9.28
C LEU A 212 5.92 28.07 -8.34
N GLU A 213 4.77 28.47 -7.82
CA GLU A 213 4.68 29.57 -6.84
C GLU A 213 5.39 29.20 -5.54
N ARG A 214 5.18 27.98 -5.05
CA ARG A 214 5.89 27.46 -3.86
C ARG A 214 7.40 27.39 -4.07
N ALA A 215 7.84 27.01 -5.26
CA ALA A 215 9.26 26.99 -5.60
C ALA A 215 9.86 28.40 -5.58
N ARG A 216 9.22 29.39 -6.23
CA ARG A 216 9.67 30.78 -6.23
C ARG A 216 9.72 31.38 -4.83
N ALA A 217 8.72 31.10 -3.98
CA ALA A 217 8.69 31.59 -2.60
C ALA A 217 9.85 31.08 -1.75
N LEU A 218 10.49 29.97 -2.15
CA LEU A 218 11.66 29.39 -1.49
C LEU A 218 12.99 29.82 -2.15
N GLY A 219 12.96 30.75 -3.10
CA GLY A 219 14.14 31.21 -3.83
C GLY A 219 14.70 30.20 -4.83
N GLU A 220 13.87 29.22 -5.25
CA GLU A 220 14.27 28.21 -6.23
C GLU A 220 14.16 28.80 -7.65
N ASP A 221 15.18 28.55 -8.47
CA ASP A 221 15.14 28.92 -9.89
C ASP A 221 14.11 28.03 -10.62
N VAL A 222 13.16 28.68 -11.30
CA VAL A 222 12.07 28.02 -12.02
C VAL A 222 12.10 28.29 -13.54
N GLU A 223 13.07 29.07 -14.04
CA GLU A 223 13.14 29.43 -15.46
C GLU A 223 13.40 28.21 -16.35
N GLU A 224 14.21 27.27 -15.89
CA GLU A 224 14.47 25.99 -16.60
C GLU A 224 13.26 25.05 -16.71
N VAL A 225 12.22 25.27 -15.89
CA VAL A 225 11.05 24.35 -15.81
C VAL A 225 9.88 24.88 -16.64
N ALA A 226 9.93 26.15 -17.05
CA ALA A 226 8.87 26.84 -17.79
C ALA A 226 9.06 26.80 -19.34
N ALA A 227 10.22 26.31 -19.80
CA ALA A 227 10.54 26.05 -21.19
C ALA A 227 10.28 24.57 -21.54
#